data_d3ffb416eaf0584d383d955838c54620
#
_entry.id   d3ffb416eaf0584d383d955838c54620
#
_cell.length_a   1.000
_cell.length_b   1.000
_cell.length_c   1.000
_cell.angle_alpha   90.00
_cell.angle_beta   90.00
_cell.angle_gamma   90.00
#
_symmetry.space_group_name_H-M   'P 1'
#
loop_
_entity.id
_entity.type
_entity.pdbx_description
1 polymer ?
#
loop_
_entity_poly.entity_id
_entity_poly.type
_entity_poly.pdbx_seq_one_letter_code
_entity_poly.pdbx_strand_id
1 'polypeptide(L)'
;MRGSTRSSALGSDRWQRVEALFDQALSTPAPERAVLVRASGEPADVQEEVLSLLKSHDASEGFLEPASLLEPGSLVGQYRIERILGRGGMGVVYLARDTRLHRHVALKSLPPHLFRDPRMHARLRQEARAAAALSHPSIATVYALEEIGDHLFIASEYLEGRTLRDEIAAGRVDVERAVAIATDVGKALAAAHERGIVHRDLKPENIIITGKGTVKILDFGLAQFDVAAEDLASVSRLTDSGTMAGTPPYMAPEQLLGKPTSARTDQFAFGVMFYEMLTGHHPFGSGPLPATIARVLSSDIEPGGVSDVHWAVIHVATQKNPDHRFVSMTELLNALGTGHPPVGTGHEAPSPRHPGTVRTVRTESAGASWWERHQLIVALSYWGMVWPAWHVREWLAPYGTLIFLAALAVVIVAGNIRLHLWFTSRTYPGELAEQRANVAQWVRAADILFSVIMLTTGLAIAADHTGWGALFISFGIGAALAFTIIEPTTARAAFRR
;
A
#
# COMPACT_ATOMS: atom_id res chain seq x y z
N MET A 1 10.96 6.91 42.32
CA MET A 1 10.52 5.94 41.34
C MET A 1 9.24 5.24 41.79
N ARG A 2 8.07 5.86 41.72
CA ARG A 2 6.75 5.26 41.94
C ARG A 2 5.66 6.16 41.33
N GLY A 3 5.65 6.35 40.01
CA GLY A 3 4.64 7.20 39.35
C GLY A 3 4.22 6.75 37.94
N SER A 4 5.00 5.87 37.29
CA SER A 4 4.79 5.51 35.87
C SER A 4 3.93 4.26 35.63
N THR A 5 3.73 3.42 36.64
CA THR A 5 2.96 2.17 36.50
C THR A 5 1.45 2.31 36.74
N ARG A 6 0.98 3.43 37.30
CA ARG A 6 -0.46 3.65 37.55
C ARG A 6 -1.25 4.12 36.31
N SER A 7 -0.64 4.80 35.36
CA SER A 7 -1.36 5.33 34.19
C SER A 7 -1.66 4.26 33.14
N SER A 8 -0.77 3.26 32.96
CA SER A 8 -0.99 2.16 32.01
C SER A 8 -2.00 1.12 32.54
N ALA A 9 -2.05 0.92 33.86
CA ALA A 9 -3.01 0.02 34.49
C ALA A 9 -4.45 0.57 34.44
N LEU A 10 -4.62 1.91 34.60
CA LEU A 10 -5.93 2.57 34.49
C LEU A 10 -6.50 2.53 33.06
N GLY A 11 -5.65 2.56 32.04
CA GLY A 11 -6.08 2.41 30.64
C GLY A 11 -6.56 0.98 30.32
N SER A 12 -5.85 -0.04 30.83
CA SER A 12 -6.21 -1.45 30.65
C SER A 12 -7.54 -1.81 31.35
N ASP A 13 -7.76 -1.32 32.57
CA ASP A 13 -8.98 -1.56 33.33
C ASP A 13 -10.22 -0.89 32.70
N ARG A 14 -10.05 0.30 32.13
CA ARG A 14 -11.11 0.98 31.37
C ARG A 14 -11.51 0.18 30.12
N TRP A 15 -10.55 -0.30 29.36
CA TRP A 15 -10.83 -1.08 28.14
C TRP A 15 -11.48 -2.43 28.44
N GLN A 16 -11.09 -3.12 29.50
CA GLN A 16 -11.75 -4.35 29.93
C GLN A 16 -13.23 -4.12 30.27
N ARG A 17 -13.58 -2.99 30.91
CA ARG A 17 -14.97 -2.62 31.18
C ARG A 17 -15.76 -2.27 29.92
N VAL A 18 -15.14 -1.56 28.96
CA VAL A 18 -15.72 -1.27 27.65
C VAL A 18 -16.02 -2.57 26.91
N GLU A 19 -15.06 -3.50 26.85
CA GLU A 19 -15.20 -4.81 26.20
C GLU A 19 -16.32 -5.64 26.82
N ALA A 20 -16.30 -5.78 28.14
CA ALA A 20 -17.32 -6.57 28.87
C ALA A 20 -18.74 -6.01 28.65
N LEU A 21 -18.92 -4.70 28.73
CA LEU A 21 -20.24 -4.06 28.54
C LEU A 21 -20.66 -4.11 27.05
N PHE A 22 -19.73 -4.03 26.10
CA PHE A 22 -20.01 -4.17 24.68
C PHE A 22 -20.48 -5.60 24.34
N ASP A 23 -19.80 -6.63 24.83
CA ASP A 23 -20.20 -8.04 24.65
C ASP A 23 -21.55 -8.34 25.26
N GLN A 24 -21.83 -7.79 26.45
CA GLN A 24 -23.13 -7.89 27.09
C GLN A 24 -24.22 -7.21 26.24
N ALA A 25 -23.94 -6.05 25.69
CA ALA A 25 -24.89 -5.34 24.84
C ALA A 25 -25.13 -6.09 23.51
N LEU A 26 -24.13 -6.73 22.92
CA LEU A 26 -24.28 -7.54 21.71
C LEU A 26 -25.17 -8.77 21.92
N SER A 27 -25.17 -9.34 23.11
CA SER A 27 -26.06 -10.47 23.45
C SER A 27 -27.53 -10.07 23.68
N THR A 28 -27.82 -8.75 23.62
CA THR A 28 -29.16 -8.17 23.82
C THR A 28 -29.77 -7.75 22.46
N PRO A 29 -31.09 -7.87 22.24
CA PRO A 29 -31.76 -7.41 21.03
C PRO A 29 -31.44 -5.92 20.71
N ALA A 30 -31.18 -5.58 19.44
CA ALA A 30 -30.73 -4.27 19.02
C ALA A 30 -31.52 -3.07 19.60
N PRO A 31 -32.88 -3.08 19.68
CA PRO A 31 -33.64 -1.99 20.29
C PRO A 31 -33.36 -1.72 21.76
N GLU A 32 -32.88 -2.74 22.49
CA GLU A 32 -32.68 -2.70 23.95
C GLU A 32 -31.21 -2.40 24.32
N ARG A 33 -30.26 -2.52 23.40
CA ARG A 33 -28.82 -2.35 23.61
C ARG A 33 -28.48 -1.00 24.26
N ALA A 34 -28.98 0.09 23.69
CA ALA A 34 -28.71 1.44 24.18
C ALA A 34 -29.29 1.68 25.60
N VAL A 35 -30.43 1.06 25.93
CA VAL A 35 -31.06 1.16 27.24
C VAL A 35 -30.20 0.40 28.26
N LEU A 36 -29.75 -0.80 27.92
CA LEU A 36 -28.88 -1.64 28.78
C LEU A 36 -27.55 -0.90 29.08
N VAL A 37 -26.90 -0.31 28.07
CA VAL A 37 -25.65 0.43 28.29
C VAL A 37 -25.84 1.62 29.23
N ARG A 38 -26.92 2.38 29.08
CA ARG A 38 -27.23 3.53 29.95
C ARG A 38 -27.63 3.11 31.37
N ALA A 39 -28.18 1.92 31.55
CA ALA A 39 -28.55 1.36 32.83
C ALA A 39 -27.44 0.56 33.51
N SER A 40 -26.28 0.38 32.88
CA SER A 40 -25.18 -0.46 33.35
C SER A 40 -24.50 0.01 34.64
N GLY A 41 -24.67 1.28 35.04
CA GLY A 41 -23.95 1.88 36.18
C GLY A 41 -22.48 2.18 35.92
N GLU A 42 -21.97 1.90 34.73
CA GLU A 42 -20.59 2.23 34.34
C GLU A 42 -20.38 3.75 34.17
N PRO A 43 -19.16 4.27 34.30
CA PRO A 43 -18.85 5.67 34.09
C PRO A 43 -19.31 6.17 32.71
N ALA A 44 -19.67 7.46 32.63
CA ALA A 44 -20.24 8.05 31.42
C ALA A 44 -19.32 7.91 30.20
N ASP A 45 -18.00 8.02 30.38
CA ASP A 45 -17.00 7.86 29.31
C ASP A 45 -16.92 6.42 28.77
N VAL A 46 -17.18 5.40 29.61
CA VAL A 46 -17.29 4.00 29.21
C VAL A 46 -18.59 3.78 28.44
N GLN A 47 -19.72 4.31 28.95
CA GLN A 47 -21.01 4.20 28.28
C GLN A 47 -21.01 4.87 26.90
N GLU A 48 -20.44 6.08 26.77
CA GLU A 48 -20.33 6.79 25.49
C GLU A 48 -19.47 6.01 24.48
N GLU A 49 -18.35 5.44 24.93
CA GLU A 49 -17.50 4.61 24.08
C GLU A 49 -18.24 3.38 23.57
N VAL A 50 -18.95 2.65 24.46
CA VAL A 50 -19.74 1.47 24.08
C VAL A 50 -20.89 1.84 23.14
N LEU A 51 -21.59 2.95 23.37
CA LEU A 51 -22.63 3.45 22.45
C LEU A 51 -22.07 3.81 21.08
N SER A 52 -20.85 4.39 21.03
CA SER A 52 -20.15 4.69 19.79
C SER A 52 -19.77 3.41 19.05
N LEU A 53 -19.25 2.40 19.77
CA LEU A 53 -18.92 1.09 19.21
C LEU A 53 -20.17 0.35 18.70
N LEU A 54 -21.28 0.37 19.46
CA LEU A 54 -22.55 -0.22 19.02
C LEU A 54 -23.10 0.47 17.78
N LYS A 55 -23.03 1.80 17.72
CA LYS A 55 -23.44 2.55 16.51
C LYS A 55 -22.58 2.18 15.29
N SER A 56 -21.29 2.00 15.49
CA SER A 56 -20.37 1.55 14.44
C SER A 56 -20.64 0.10 14.05
N HIS A 57 -20.94 -0.76 15.02
CA HIS A 57 -21.32 -2.16 14.82
C HIS A 57 -22.65 -2.27 14.06
N ASP A 58 -23.70 -1.55 14.47
CA ASP A 58 -25.01 -1.56 13.81
C ASP A 58 -24.93 -0.95 12.42
N ALA A 59 -24.06 0.06 12.20
CA ALA A 59 -23.76 0.58 10.86
C ALA A 59 -22.99 -0.44 10.01
N SER A 60 -22.19 -1.32 10.63
CA SER A 60 -21.46 -2.40 9.96
C SER A 60 -22.28 -3.71 9.85
N GLU A 61 -23.31 -3.93 10.64
CA GLU A 61 -24.22 -5.07 10.47
C GLU A 61 -24.95 -5.03 9.14
N GLY A 62 -25.31 -3.84 8.62
CA GLY A 62 -25.80 -3.69 7.25
C GLY A 62 -24.71 -3.86 6.17
N PHE A 63 -23.43 -3.80 6.54
CA PHE A 63 -22.26 -3.98 5.68
C PHE A 63 -21.74 -5.43 5.72
N LEU A 64 -22.00 -6.16 6.80
CA LEU A 64 -21.58 -7.55 7.07
C LEU A 64 -22.75 -8.56 7.06
N GLU A 65 -23.97 -8.16 6.68
CA GLU A 65 -24.95 -9.18 6.33
C GLU A 65 -24.33 -10.02 5.22
N PRO A 66 -23.99 -11.30 5.47
CA PRO A 66 -23.66 -12.20 4.38
C PRO A 66 -24.91 -12.19 3.51
N ALA A 67 -24.77 -11.72 2.25
CA ALA A 67 -25.85 -11.83 1.27
C ALA A 67 -26.48 -13.18 1.48
N SER A 68 -27.78 -13.22 1.81
CA SER A 68 -28.46 -14.45 2.21
C SER A 68 -28.11 -15.49 1.15
N LEU A 69 -27.39 -16.54 1.59
CA LEU A 69 -26.80 -17.51 0.66
C LEU A 69 -27.92 -18.08 -0.18
N LEU A 70 -27.78 -17.97 -1.48
CA LEU A 70 -28.73 -18.58 -2.40
C LEU A 70 -28.62 -20.11 -2.25
N GLU A 71 -29.73 -20.74 -1.92
CA GLU A 71 -29.78 -22.19 -1.73
C GLU A 71 -29.70 -22.92 -3.07
N PRO A 72 -29.05 -24.09 -3.12
CA PRO A 72 -29.11 -24.97 -4.28
C PRO A 72 -30.57 -25.26 -4.69
N GLY A 73 -30.83 -25.13 -5.99
CA GLY A 73 -32.18 -25.28 -6.57
C GLY A 73 -32.96 -23.97 -6.68
N SER A 74 -32.58 -22.89 -5.97
CA SER A 74 -33.24 -21.60 -6.10
C SER A 74 -33.05 -20.98 -7.48
N LEU A 75 -34.05 -20.20 -7.89
CA LEU A 75 -34.05 -19.52 -9.20
C LEU A 75 -33.78 -18.02 -8.98
N VAL A 76 -32.72 -17.52 -9.59
CA VAL A 76 -32.34 -16.10 -9.59
C VAL A 76 -32.46 -15.58 -11.01
N GLY A 77 -33.55 -14.88 -11.32
CA GLY A 77 -33.89 -14.54 -12.70
C GLY A 77 -34.03 -15.82 -13.55
N GLN A 78 -33.19 -15.97 -14.55
CA GLN A 78 -33.12 -17.15 -15.41
C GLN A 78 -32.11 -18.21 -14.96
N TYR A 79 -31.38 -17.95 -13.87
CA TYR A 79 -30.28 -18.83 -13.42
C TYR A 79 -30.73 -19.69 -12.25
N ARG A 80 -30.63 -21.01 -12.43
CA ARG A 80 -30.86 -21.98 -11.35
C ARG A 80 -29.55 -22.26 -10.63
N ILE A 81 -29.47 -21.93 -9.35
CA ILE A 81 -28.30 -22.17 -8.53
C ILE A 81 -28.09 -23.67 -8.32
N GLU A 82 -26.87 -24.15 -8.55
CA GLU A 82 -26.53 -25.56 -8.33
C GLU A 82 -25.66 -25.72 -7.07
N ARG A 83 -24.61 -24.94 -6.93
CA ARG A 83 -23.71 -24.94 -5.76
C ARG A 83 -22.86 -23.68 -5.70
N ILE A 84 -22.22 -23.46 -4.56
CA ILE A 84 -21.21 -22.42 -4.40
C ILE A 84 -19.89 -22.88 -5.03
N LEU A 85 -19.24 -22.01 -5.81
CA LEU A 85 -17.89 -22.19 -6.33
C LEU A 85 -16.84 -21.57 -5.42
N GLY A 86 -17.13 -20.39 -4.83
CA GLY A 86 -16.20 -19.68 -3.95
C GLY A 86 -16.87 -18.54 -3.21
N ARG A 87 -16.20 -18.09 -2.16
CA ARG A 87 -16.58 -16.91 -1.34
C ARG A 87 -15.36 -16.04 -1.16
N GLY A 88 -15.54 -14.72 -1.22
CA GLY A 88 -14.47 -13.75 -1.00
C GLY A 88 -15.02 -12.38 -0.66
N GLY A 89 -14.15 -11.41 -0.42
CA GLY A 89 -14.55 -10.04 -0.10
C GLY A 89 -15.41 -9.36 -1.18
N MET A 90 -15.31 -9.82 -2.43
CA MET A 90 -16.09 -9.32 -3.58
C MET A 90 -17.42 -10.06 -3.80
N GLY A 91 -17.88 -10.86 -2.83
CA GLY A 91 -19.15 -11.58 -2.91
C GLY A 91 -19.01 -13.09 -3.02
N VAL A 92 -20.09 -13.74 -3.43
CA VAL A 92 -20.19 -15.19 -3.57
C VAL A 92 -20.31 -15.56 -5.04
N VAL A 93 -19.54 -16.55 -5.48
CA VAL A 93 -19.61 -17.09 -6.84
C VAL A 93 -20.33 -18.43 -6.78
N TYR A 94 -21.37 -18.57 -7.60
CA TYR A 94 -22.19 -19.78 -7.70
C TYR A 94 -21.97 -20.46 -9.04
N LEU A 95 -21.97 -21.78 -9.07
CA LEU A 95 -22.30 -22.52 -10.26
C LEU A 95 -23.81 -22.43 -10.45
N ALA A 96 -24.23 -21.93 -11.60
CA ALA A 96 -25.63 -21.83 -11.93
C ALA A 96 -25.89 -22.35 -13.35
N ARG A 97 -27.10 -22.78 -13.60
CA ARG A 97 -27.57 -23.19 -14.95
C ARG A 97 -28.47 -22.10 -15.51
N ASP A 98 -28.04 -21.53 -16.64
CA ASP A 98 -28.90 -20.66 -17.44
C ASP A 98 -30.02 -21.54 -18.05
N THR A 99 -31.25 -21.34 -17.59
CA THR A 99 -32.40 -22.12 -17.97
C THR A 99 -32.91 -21.82 -19.39
N ARG A 100 -32.55 -20.66 -19.95
CA ARG A 100 -32.91 -20.25 -21.32
C ARG A 100 -31.96 -20.82 -22.36
N LEU A 101 -30.64 -20.77 -22.07
CA LEU A 101 -29.59 -21.18 -22.98
C LEU A 101 -29.06 -22.59 -22.67
N HIS A 102 -29.57 -23.23 -21.60
CA HIS A 102 -29.24 -24.62 -21.19
C HIS A 102 -27.74 -24.86 -20.97
N ARG A 103 -27.01 -23.87 -20.47
CA ARG A 103 -25.58 -23.95 -20.21
C ARG A 103 -25.25 -23.64 -18.73
N HIS A 104 -24.08 -24.11 -18.28
CA HIS A 104 -23.55 -23.70 -16.99
C HIS A 104 -22.89 -22.31 -17.08
N VAL A 105 -23.01 -21.51 -16.02
CA VAL A 105 -22.41 -20.21 -15.87
C VAL A 105 -21.83 -20.08 -14.47
N ALA A 106 -20.80 -19.27 -14.32
CA ALA A 106 -20.38 -18.75 -13.03
C ALA A 106 -21.20 -17.47 -12.77
N LEU A 107 -21.99 -17.49 -11.70
CA LEU A 107 -22.83 -16.35 -11.30
C LEU A 107 -22.26 -15.72 -10.04
N LYS A 108 -21.64 -14.56 -10.18
CA LYS A 108 -21.03 -13.79 -9.08
C LYS A 108 -22.04 -12.80 -8.53
N SER A 109 -22.42 -12.96 -7.27
CA SER A 109 -23.22 -11.97 -6.53
C SER A 109 -22.30 -10.84 -6.06
N LEU A 110 -22.66 -9.61 -6.34
CA LEU A 110 -21.89 -8.43 -5.93
C LEU A 110 -22.42 -7.87 -4.61
N PRO A 111 -21.57 -7.19 -3.82
CA PRO A 111 -21.97 -6.59 -2.56
C PRO A 111 -23.12 -5.58 -2.72
N PRO A 112 -24.10 -5.54 -1.78
CA PRO A 112 -25.29 -4.70 -1.91
C PRO A 112 -25.01 -3.20 -1.98
N HIS A 113 -23.92 -2.71 -1.38
CA HIS A 113 -23.55 -1.29 -1.43
C HIS A 113 -23.26 -0.78 -2.85
N LEU A 114 -22.79 -1.68 -3.75
CA LEU A 114 -22.55 -1.34 -5.17
C LEU A 114 -23.84 -1.04 -5.93
N PHE A 115 -24.98 -1.57 -5.47
CA PHE A 115 -26.28 -1.29 -6.04
C PHE A 115 -26.86 0.03 -5.51
N ARG A 116 -26.63 0.36 -4.24
CA ARG A 116 -27.22 1.51 -3.55
C ARG A 116 -26.64 2.86 -3.98
N ASP A 117 -25.36 2.90 -4.40
CA ASP A 117 -24.73 4.13 -4.90
C ASP A 117 -24.90 4.27 -6.41
N PRO A 118 -25.67 5.26 -6.91
CA PRO A 118 -25.90 5.44 -8.35
C PRO A 118 -24.61 5.66 -9.16
N ARG A 119 -23.57 6.28 -8.56
CA ARG A 119 -22.29 6.55 -9.24
C ARG A 119 -21.50 5.26 -9.39
N MET A 120 -21.40 4.48 -8.31
CA MET A 120 -20.76 3.18 -8.32
C MET A 120 -21.47 2.22 -9.28
N HIS A 121 -22.78 2.19 -9.25
CA HIS A 121 -23.62 1.39 -10.15
C HIS A 121 -23.39 1.73 -11.64
N ALA A 122 -23.40 3.04 -11.99
CA ALA A 122 -23.14 3.47 -13.36
C ALA A 122 -21.73 3.07 -13.85
N ARG A 123 -20.73 3.20 -12.98
CA ARG A 123 -19.35 2.81 -13.24
C ARG A 123 -19.22 1.30 -13.44
N LEU A 124 -19.85 0.50 -12.57
CA LEU A 124 -19.87 -0.95 -12.69
C LEU A 124 -20.45 -1.40 -14.02
N ARG A 125 -21.59 -0.81 -14.44
CA ARG A 125 -22.17 -1.09 -15.74
C ARG A 125 -21.23 -0.77 -16.90
N GLN A 126 -20.49 0.33 -16.81
CA GLN A 126 -19.50 0.69 -17.83
C GLN A 126 -18.35 -0.32 -17.90
N GLU A 127 -17.80 -0.72 -16.75
CA GLU A 127 -16.71 -1.70 -16.68
C GLU A 127 -17.17 -3.10 -17.10
N ALA A 128 -18.37 -3.54 -16.68
CA ALA A 128 -18.94 -4.80 -17.11
C ALA A 128 -19.18 -4.85 -18.64
N ARG A 129 -19.63 -3.75 -19.26
CA ARG A 129 -19.76 -3.64 -20.71
C ARG A 129 -18.40 -3.72 -21.40
N ALA A 130 -17.39 -3.05 -20.86
CA ALA A 130 -16.04 -3.12 -21.41
C ALA A 130 -15.47 -4.54 -21.30
N ALA A 131 -15.63 -5.22 -20.17
CA ALA A 131 -15.23 -6.61 -19.98
C ALA A 131 -15.98 -7.56 -20.93
N ALA A 132 -17.29 -7.37 -21.13
CA ALA A 132 -18.10 -8.18 -22.07
C ALA A 132 -17.68 -7.99 -23.53
N ALA A 133 -17.09 -6.85 -23.89
CA ALA A 133 -16.55 -6.61 -25.23
C ALA A 133 -15.19 -7.30 -25.48
N LEU A 134 -14.54 -7.85 -24.42
CA LEU A 134 -13.31 -8.60 -24.57
C LEU A 134 -13.62 -10.01 -25.13
N SER A 135 -13.01 -10.34 -26.25
CA SER A 135 -13.03 -11.69 -26.82
C SER A 135 -11.59 -12.13 -27.05
N HIS A 136 -11.13 -13.05 -26.23
CA HIS A 136 -9.79 -13.64 -26.32
C HIS A 136 -9.82 -15.08 -25.79
N PRO A 137 -9.10 -16.04 -26.39
CA PRO A 137 -9.12 -17.43 -25.95
C PRO A 137 -8.69 -17.63 -24.48
N SER A 138 -7.83 -16.76 -23.97
CA SER A 138 -7.33 -16.80 -22.57
C SER A 138 -8.04 -15.79 -21.64
N ILE A 139 -9.23 -15.30 -21.99
CA ILE A 139 -10.09 -14.49 -21.11
C ILE A 139 -11.43 -15.22 -20.93
N ALA A 140 -11.91 -15.30 -19.70
CA ALA A 140 -13.26 -15.81 -19.42
C ALA A 140 -14.30 -14.82 -19.94
N THR A 141 -15.26 -15.29 -20.71
CA THR A 141 -16.28 -14.45 -21.33
C THR A 141 -17.29 -13.98 -20.28
N VAL A 142 -17.49 -12.67 -20.16
CA VAL A 142 -18.61 -12.09 -19.41
C VAL A 142 -19.85 -12.11 -20.31
N TYR A 143 -20.91 -12.75 -19.84
CA TYR A 143 -22.14 -12.89 -20.61
C TYR A 143 -23.14 -11.78 -20.34
N ALA A 144 -23.30 -11.42 -19.05
CA ALA A 144 -24.29 -10.43 -18.65
C ALA A 144 -23.95 -9.81 -17.29
N LEU A 145 -24.39 -8.58 -17.09
CA LEU A 145 -24.61 -7.97 -15.79
C LEU A 145 -26.12 -7.94 -15.56
N GLU A 146 -26.59 -8.64 -14.54
CA GLU A 146 -28.00 -8.83 -14.23
C GLU A 146 -28.37 -8.05 -12.96
N GLU A 147 -29.50 -7.37 -13.04
CA GLU A 147 -30.11 -6.69 -11.90
C GLU A 147 -31.38 -7.46 -11.52
N ILE A 148 -31.36 -8.12 -10.37
CA ILE A 148 -32.44 -8.99 -9.93
C ILE A 148 -32.83 -8.60 -8.51
N GLY A 149 -33.98 -7.94 -8.35
CA GLY A 149 -34.36 -7.27 -7.12
C GLY A 149 -33.36 -6.19 -6.77
N ASP A 150 -32.89 -6.17 -5.52
CA ASP A 150 -31.88 -5.22 -5.01
C ASP A 150 -30.44 -5.78 -5.09
N HIS A 151 -30.22 -6.75 -5.97
CA HIS A 151 -28.93 -7.41 -6.11
C HIS A 151 -28.38 -7.31 -7.53
N LEU A 152 -27.05 -7.19 -7.61
CA LEU A 152 -26.31 -7.24 -8.86
C LEU A 152 -25.60 -8.59 -8.99
N PHE A 153 -25.67 -9.16 -10.18
CA PHE A 153 -24.98 -10.41 -10.53
C PHE A 153 -24.22 -10.26 -11.83
N ILE A 154 -23.05 -10.87 -11.88
CA ILE A 154 -22.29 -11.03 -13.13
C ILE A 154 -22.35 -12.49 -13.52
N ALA A 155 -22.92 -12.75 -14.70
CA ALA A 155 -22.90 -14.05 -15.31
C ALA A 155 -21.72 -14.15 -16.27
N SER A 156 -20.86 -15.15 -16.08
CA SER A 156 -19.67 -15.37 -16.89
C SER A 156 -19.50 -16.86 -17.25
N GLU A 157 -18.54 -17.11 -18.11
CA GLU A 157 -18.14 -18.46 -18.55
C GLU A 157 -17.76 -19.30 -17.32
N TYR A 158 -18.44 -20.46 -17.15
CA TYR A 158 -18.01 -21.47 -16.18
C TYR A 158 -16.89 -22.31 -16.78
N LEU A 159 -15.80 -22.43 -16.05
CA LEU A 159 -14.60 -23.13 -16.48
C LEU A 159 -14.32 -24.32 -15.56
N GLU A 160 -14.29 -25.51 -16.15
CA GLU A 160 -13.84 -26.71 -15.45
C GLU A 160 -12.31 -26.78 -15.49
N GLY A 161 -11.67 -26.73 -14.30
CA GLY A 161 -10.22 -26.73 -14.21
C GLY A 161 -9.73 -26.51 -12.78
N ARG A 162 -8.43 -26.30 -12.65
CA ARG A 162 -7.75 -25.91 -11.41
C ARG A 162 -7.31 -24.47 -11.50
N THR A 163 -7.25 -23.81 -10.36
CA THR A 163 -6.62 -22.49 -10.30
C THR A 163 -5.10 -22.61 -10.43
N LEU A 164 -4.44 -21.57 -10.90
CA LEU A 164 -2.98 -21.52 -10.88
C LEU A 164 -2.46 -21.57 -9.42
N ARG A 165 -3.25 -21.10 -8.45
CA ARG A 165 -2.96 -21.23 -7.02
C ARG A 165 -2.83 -22.70 -6.62
N ASP A 166 -3.73 -23.56 -7.10
CA ASP A 166 -3.69 -24.99 -6.80
C ASP A 166 -2.46 -25.66 -7.44
N GLU A 167 -2.02 -25.23 -8.64
CA GLU A 167 -0.80 -25.73 -9.27
C GLU A 167 0.45 -25.30 -8.46
N ILE A 168 0.53 -24.04 -8.06
CA ILE A 168 1.65 -23.54 -7.24
C ILE A 168 1.69 -24.21 -5.86
N ALA A 169 0.54 -24.44 -5.24
CA ALA A 169 0.44 -25.13 -3.95
C ALA A 169 0.91 -26.59 -4.00
N ALA A 170 0.83 -27.24 -5.16
CA ALA A 170 1.37 -28.60 -5.37
C ALA A 170 2.91 -28.62 -5.51
N GLY A 171 3.55 -27.46 -5.60
CA GLY A 171 4.99 -27.24 -5.75
C GLY A 171 5.29 -26.22 -6.84
N ARG A 172 6.59 -25.92 -7.03
CA ARG A 172 6.98 -25.01 -8.12
C ARG A 172 6.56 -25.58 -9.47
N VAL A 173 6.09 -24.72 -10.35
CA VAL A 173 5.69 -25.09 -11.72
C VAL A 173 6.96 -25.33 -12.56
N ASP A 174 6.97 -26.35 -13.41
CA ASP A 174 8.05 -26.55 -14.37
C ASP A 174 8.28 -25.31 -15.23
N VAL A 175 9.56 -25.01 -15.54
CA VAL A 175 9.95 -23.76 -16.19
C VAL A 175 9.27 -23.58 -17.55
N GLU A 176 9.23 -24.62 -18.39
CA GLU A 176 8.60 -24.54 -19.72
C GLU A 176 7.10 -24.26 -19.59
N ARG A 177 6.45 -24.93 -18.63
CA ARG A 177 5.03 -24.72 -18.36
C ARG A 177 4.77 -23.35 -17.75
N ALA A 178 5.59 -22.86 -16.83
CA ALA A 178 5.47 -21.52 -16.27
C ALA A 178 5.58 -20.45 -17.35
N VAL A 179 6.53 -20.59 -18.29
CA VAL A 179 6.70 -19.68 -19.42
C VAL A 179 5.49 -19.75 -20.36
N ALA A 180 4.94 -20.95 -20.64
CA ALA A 180 3.73 -21.10 -21.46
C ALA A 180 2.52 -20.40 -20.82
N ILE A 181 2.28 -20.63 -19.53
CA ILE A 181 1.20 -19.96 -18.77
C ILE A 181 1.40 -18.45 -18.78
N ALA A 182 2.61 -17.97 -18.46
CA ALA A 182 2.95 -16.56 -18.46
C ALA A 182 2.72 -15.92 -19.85
N THR A 183 3.08 -16.63 -20.92
CA THR A 183 2.87 -16.16 -22.30
C THR A 183 1.39 -16.00 -22.61
N ASP A 184 0.55 -16.98 -22.26
CA ASP A 184 -0.89 -16.92 -22.50
C ASP A 184 -1.58 -15.83 -21.67
N VAL A 185 -1.20 -15.68 -20.41
CA VAL A 185 -1.65 -14.58 -19.53
C VAL A 185 -1.23 -13.24 -20.11
N GLY A 186 0.03 -13.11 -20.51
CA GLY A 186 0.55 -11.88 -21.08
C GLY A 186 -0.15 -11.46 -22.38
N LYS A 187 -0.46 -12.40 -23.28
CA LYS A 187 -1.25 -12.13 -24.51
C LYS A 187 -2.65 -11.66 -24.18
N ALA A 188 -3.30 -12.26 -23.19
CA ALA A 188 -4.62 -11.83 -22.74
C ALA A 188 -4.60 -10.41 -22.15
N LEU A 189 -3.61 -10.10 -21.31
CA LEU A 189 -3.43 -8.75 -20.78
C LEU A 189 -3.14 -7.74 -21.88
N ALA A 190 -2.26 -8.05 -22.84
CA ALA A 190 -1.98 -7.17 -23.97
C ALA A 190 -3.26 -6.82 -24.75
N ALA A 191 -4.08 -7.83 -25.08
CA ALA A 191 -5.35 -7.65 -25.80
C ALA A 191 -6.37 -6.79 -25.01
N ALA A 192 -6.39 -6.90 -23.68
CA ALA A 192 -7.23 -6.06 -22.82
C ALA A 192 -6.70 -4.62 -22.75
N HIS A 193 -5.38 -4.43 -22.58
CA HIS A 193 -4.73 -3.14 -22.51
C HIS A 193 -4.87 -2.32 -23.80
N GLU A 194 -4.83 -2.96 -24.97
CA GLU A 194 -5.13 -2.33 -26.27
C GLU A 194 -6.53 -1.71 -26.33
N ARG A 195 -7.47 -2.22 -25.54
CA ARG A 195 -8.83 -1.68 -25.39
C ARG A 195 -9.00 -0.76 -24.19
N GLY A 196 -7.90 -0.39 -23.53
CA GLY A 196 -7.91 0.46 -22.35
C GLY A 196 -8.43 -0.21 -21.08
N ILE A 197 -8.52 -1.56 -21.07
CA ILE A 197 -9.00 -2.33 -19.92
C ILE A 197 -7.82 -2.87 -19.12
N VAL A 198 -7.73 -2.50 -17.84
CA VAL A 198 -6.72 -2.94 -16.88
C VAL A 198 -7.36 -3.94 -15.93
N HIS A 199 -6.66 -5.03 -15.61
CA HIS A 199 -7.21 -6.10 -14.76
C HIS A 199 -7.27 -5.69 -13.28
N ARG A 200 -6.20 -5.12 -12.73
CA ARG A 200 -6.07 -4.58 -11.36
C ARG A 200 -6.09 -5.58 -10.20
N ASP A 201 -6.50 -6.82 -10.41
CA ASP A 201 -6.51 -7.90 -9.41
C ASP A 201 -5.94 -9.20 -10.01
N LEU A 202 -4.83 -9.09 -10.76
CA LEU A 202 -4.17 -10.27 -11.30
C LEU A 202 -3.49 -11.04 -10.17
N LYS A 203 -3.86 -12.32 -10.04
CA LYS A 203 -3.34 -13.25 -9.02
C LYS A 203 -3.59 -14.68 -9.43
N PRO A 204 -2.89 -15.67 -8.88
CA PRO A 204 -3.06 -17.08 -9.23
C PRO A 204 -4.48 -17.63 -9.06
N GLU A 205 -5.26 -17.10 -8.12
CA GLU A 205 -6.65 -17.47 -7.87
C GLU A 205 -7.56 -17.08 -9.04
N ASN A 206 -7.21 -16.02 -9.79
CA ASN A 206 -7.98 -15.52 -10.95
C ASN A 206 -7.52 -16.14 -12.28
N ILE A 207 -6.72 -17.19 -12.25
CA ILE A 207 -6.27 -17.92 -13.44
C ILE A 207 -6.71 -19.37 -13.34
N ILE A 208 -7.51 -19.81 -14.31
CA ILE A 208 -7.95 -21.20 -14.43
C ILE A 208 -7.16 -21.89 -15.53
N ILE A 209 -6.69 -23.09 -15.23
CA ILE A 209 -6.09 -24.02 -16.18
C ILE A 209 -7.07 -25.15 -16.38
N THR A 210 -7.66 -25.20 -17.56
CA THR A 210 -8.67 -26.22 -17.93
C THR A 210 -8.04 -27.58 -18.06
N GLY A 211 -8.85 -28.63 -18.03
CA GLY A 211 -8.40 -30.02 -18.28
C GLY A 211 -7.73 -30.24 -19.64
N LYS A 212 -7.93 -29.33 -20.61
CA LYS A 212 -7.26 -29.31 -21.93
C LYS A 212 -5.94 -28.50 -21.90
N GLY A 213 -5.54 -27.95 -20.78
CA GLY A 213 -4.34 -27.14 -20.64
C GLY A 213 -4.51 -25.68 -21.07
N THR A 214 -5.71 -25.23 -21.44
CA THR A 214 -5.97 -23.83 -21.81
C THR A 214 -5.97 -22.95 -20.57
N VAL A 215 -5.24 -21.85 -20.64
CA VAL A 215 -5.18 -20.83 -19.58
C VAL A 215 -6.28 -19.80 -19.79
N LYS A 216 -7.04 -19.48 -18.76
CA LYS A 216 -8.11 -18.48 -18.78
C LYS A 216 -8.02 -17.55 -17.58
N ILE A 217 -8.04 -16.24 -17.81
CA ILE A 217 -8.08 -15.19 -16.78
C ILE A 217 -9.54 -14.88 -16.47
N LEU A 218 -9.85 -14.80 -15.17
CA LEU A 218 -11.17 -14.43 -14.64
C LEU A 218 -11.22 -12.94 -14.28
N ASP A 219 -12.43 -12.39 -14.16
CA ASP A 219 -12.76 -11.13 -13.46
C ASP A 219 -11.99 -9.87 -13.91
N PHE A 220 -11.86 -9.63 -15.22
CA PHE A 220 -11.27 -8.41 -15.76
C PHE A 220 -12.02 -7.14 -15.33
N GLY A 221 -11.27 -6.18 -14.76
CA GLY A 221 -11.73 -4.80 -14.53
C GLY A 221 -12.78 -4.60 -13.44
N LEU A 222 -13.24 -5.66 -12.77
CA LEU A 222 -14.33 -5.60 -11.80
C LEU A 222 -13.85 -5.29 -10.36
N ALA A 223 -12.56 -5.17 -10.13
CA ALA A 223 -11.96 -5.07 -8.80
C ALA A 223 -11.87 -3.64 -8.23
N GLN A 224 -12.19 -2.61 -8.99
CA GLN A 224 -11.97 -1.21 -8.56
C GLN A 224 -13.07 -0.65 -7.63
N PHE A 225 -14.07 -1.47 -7.27
CA PHE A 225 -15.24 -0.99 -6.52
C PHE A 225 -15.04 -0.95 -5.01
N ASP A 226 -14.04 -1.65 -4.47
CA ASP A 226 -13.88 -1.83 -3.03
C ASP A 226 -12.92 -0.86 -2.35
N VAL A 227 -12.26 0.04 -3.10
CA VAL A 227 -11.32 0.99 -2.48
C VAL A 227 -11.52 2.38 -3.05
N ALA A 228 -12.49 3.10 -2.51
CA ALA A 228 -12.50 4.55 -2.62
C ALA A 228 -11.22 5.09 -1.94
N ALA A 229 -10.52 6.04 -2.55
CA ALA A 229 -9.27 6.62 -2.03
C ALA A 229 -9.41 7.20 -0.60
N GLU A 230 -10.64 7.41 -0.12
CA GLU A 230 -10.97 7.82 1.24
C GLU A 230 -10.85 6.67 2.26
N ASP A 231 -10.98 5.41 1.83
CA ASP A 231 -10.85 4.23 2.70
C ASP A 231 -9.40 3.77 2.86
N LEU A 232 -8.49 4.08 1.94
CA LEU A 232 -7.06 3.81 2.09
C LEU A 232 -6.39 4.67 3.18
N ALA A 233 -6.93 5.83 3.50
CA ALA A 233 -6.54 6.62 4.68
C ALA A 233 -6.87 5.90 6.01
N SER A 234 -7.68 4.85 5.95
CA SER A 234 -8.04 3.98 7.08
C SER A 234 -7.26 2.66 7.12
N VAL A 235 -6.11 2.53 6.46
CA VAL A 235 -5.22 1.34 6.59
C VAL A 235 -4.88 1.06 8.07
N SER A 236 -4.87 2.07 8.92
CA SER A 236 -4.78 1.91 10.37
C SER A 236 -6.03 1.32 11.03
N ARG A 237 -7.21 1.38 10.38
CA ARG A 237 -8.46 0.76 10.85
C ARG A 237 -8.73 -0.62 10.24
N LEU A 238 -8.05 -0.97 9.15
CA LEU A 238 -8.19 -2.26 8.46
C LEU A 238 -7.46 -3.41 9.17
N THR A 239 -6.60 -3.12 10.13
CA THR A 239 -5.94 -4.12 10.98
C THR A 239 -6.87 -4.75 12.01
N ASP A 240 -7.96 -4.08 12.38
CA ASP A 240 -8.88 -4.57 13.44
C ASP A 240 -10.06 -5.39 12.89
N SER A 241 -10.45 -5.26 11.62
CA SER A 241 -11.64 -5.93 11.09
C SER A 241 -11.40 -7.15 10.19
N GLY A 242 -10.15 -7.50 9.87
CA GLY A 242 -9.80 -8.76 9.15
C GLY A 242 -10.32 -8.91 7.72
N THR A 243 -11.06 -7.95 7.17
CA THR A 243 -11.70 -8.02 5.85
C THR A 243 -11.18 -6.93 4.93
N MET A 244 -10.01 -7.16 4.35
CA MET A 244 -9.52 -6.36 3.23
C MET A 244 -10.00 -6.98 1.93
N ALA A 245 -10.79 -6.25 1.14
CA ALA A 245 -11.18 -6.67 -0.19
C ALA A 245 -9.96 -6.60 -1.13
N GLY A 246 -9.52 -7.75 -1.63
CA GLY A 246 -8.35 -7.89 -2.47
C GLY A 246 -7.25 -8.72 -1.81
N THR A 247 -6.29 -9.17 -2.63
CA THR A 247 -5.15 -9.98 -2.15
C THR A 247 -3.89 -9.13 -2.20
N PRO A 248 -3.59 -8.35 -1.11
CA PRO A 248 -2.54 -7.34 -1.06
C PRO A 248 -1.15 -7.79 -1.55
N PRO A 249 -0.75 -9.05 -1.40
CA PRO A 249 0.57 -9.49 -1.85
C PRO A 249 0.86 -9.29 -3.34
N TYR A 250 -0.18 -9.27 -4.21
CA TYR A 250 -0.01 -9.06 -5.66
C TYR A 250 -0.27 -7.61 -6.09
N MET A 251 -0.77 -6.78 -5.18
CA MET A 251 -1.02 -5.37 -5.50
C MET A 251 0.28 -4.64 -5.80
N ALA A 252 0.25 -3.82 -6.86
CA ALA A 252 1.37 -2.95 -7.19
C ALA A 252 1.51 -1.80 -6.17
N PRO A 253 2.73 -1.25 -5.98
CA PRO A 253 2.97 -0.14 -5.05
C PRO A 253 2.01 1.04 -5.23
N GLU A 254 1.70 1.41 -6.48
CA GLU A 254 0.76 2.49 -6.79
C GLU A 254 -0.66 2.18 -6.32
N GLN A 255 -1.10 0.90 -6.35
CA GLN A 255 -2.42 0.51 -5.82
C GLN A 255 -2.47 0.66 -4.30
N LEU A 256 -1.44 0.17 -3.61
CA LEU A 256 -1.33 0.29 -2.15
C LEU A 256 -1.23 1.74 -1.67
N LEU A 257 -0.74 2.64 -2.52
CA LEU A 257 -0.63 4.07 -2.25
C LEU A 257 -1.85 4.88 -2.75
N GLY A 258 -2.89 4.24 -3.28
CA GLY A 258 -4.07 4.93 -3.82
C GLY A 258 -3.79 5.80 -5.05
N LYS A 259 -2.68 5.56 -5.75
CA LYS A 259 -2.31 6.29 -6.96
C LYS A 259 -3.06 5.73 -8.19
N PRO A 260 -3.15 6.50 -9.29
CA PRO A 260 -3.77 6.02 -10.53
C PRO A 260 -3.13 4.71 -11.03
N THR A 261 -3.97 3.76 -11.40
CA THR A 261 -3.59 2.47 -11.96
C THR A 261 -3.53 2.54 -13.50
N SER A 262 -2.68 1.73 -14.12
CA SER A 262 -2.50 1.64 -15.57
C SER A 262 -2.20 0.21 -15.99
N ALA A 263 -1.99 -0.03 -17.28
CA ALA A 263 -1.51 -1.31 -17.81
C ALA A 263 -0.21 -1.81 -17.12
N ARG A 264 0.61 -0.89 -16.64
CA ARG A 264 1.85 -1.20 -15.91
C ARG A 264 1.58 -1.77 -14.50
N THR A 265 0.41 -1.52 -13.94
CA THR A 265 -0.03 -2.14 -12.68
C THR A 265 -0.16 -3.65 -12.83
N ASP A 266 -0.75 -4.12 -13.93
CA ASP A 266 -0.86 -5.55 -14.22
C ASP A 266 0.50 -6.22 -14.48
N GLN A 267 1.49 -5.46 -15.02
CA GLN A 267 2.85 -5.98 -15.20
C GLN A 267 3.53 -6.31 -13.86
N PHE A 268 3.30 -5.50 -12.82
CA PHE A 268 3.82 -5.80 -11.48
C PHE A 268 3.26 -7.11 -10.94
N ALA A 269 1.94 -7.24 -10.96
CA ALA A 269 1.26 -8.46 -10.51
C ALA A 269 1.68 -9.69 -11.34
N PHE A 270 1.85 -9.53 -12.67
CA PHE A 270 2.39 -10.54 -13.55
C PHE A 270 3.79 -10.98 -13.15
N GLY A 271 4.70 -10.04 -12.88
CA GLY A 271 6.08 -10.33 -12.46
C GLY A 271 6.13 -11.09 -11.13
N VAL A 272 5.31 -10.68 -10.14
CA VAL A 272 5.17 -11.36 -8.84
C VAL A 272 4.69 -12.80 -9.04
N MET A 273 3.63 -12.98 -9.82
CA MET A 273 3.05 -14.30 -10.12
C MET A 273 4.03 -15.19 -10.89
N PHE A 274 4.74 -14.65 -11.89
CA PHE A 274 5.71 -15.41 -12.67
C PHE A 274 6.89 -15.87 -11.81
N TYR A 275 7.39 -15.01 -10.92
CA TYR A 275 8.40 -15.40 -9.92
C TYR A 275 7.90 -16.55 -9.04
N GLU A 276 6.66 -16.45 -8.53
CA GLU A 276 6.10 -17.46 -7.66
C GLU A 276 5.92 -18.82 -8.37
N MET A 277 5.52 -18.83 -9.64
CA MET A 277 5.48 -20.05 -10.43
C MET A 277 6.85 -20.73 -10.53
N LEU A 278 7.91 -19.96 -10.78
CA LEU A 278 9.26 -20.48 -10.98
C LEU A 278 9.94 -20.95 -9.69
N THR A 279 9.62 -20.33 -8.55
CA THR A 279 10.28 -20.60 -7.27
C THR A 279 9.43 -21.43 -6.31
N GLY A 280 8.11 -21.44 -6.48
CA GLY A 280 7.14 -22.01 -5.53
C GLY A 280 6.91 -21.13 -4.30
N HIS A 281 7.50 -19.93 -4.26
CA HIS A 281 7.42 -19.01 -3.12
C HIS A 281 7.09 -17.60 -3.54
N HIS A 282 6.20 -16.95 -2.79
CA HIS A 282 5.87 -15.55 -3.03
C HIS A 282 7.10 -14.65 -2.77
N PRO A 283 7.49 -13.72 -3.68
CA PRO A 283 8.73 -12.96 -3.57
C PRO A 283 8.80 -12.05 -2.34
N PHE A 284 7.66 -11.57 -1.86
CA PHE A 284 7.57 -10.76 -0.65
C PHE A 284 7.29 -11.60 0.61
N GLY A 285 7.37 -12.94 0.49
CA GLY A 285 7.22 -13.89 1.58
C GLY A 285 5.80 -14.00 2.13
N SER A 286 5.59 -14.99 3.01
CA SER A 286 4.39 -15.19 3.81
C SER A 286 4.57 -14.54 5.17
N GLY A 287 3.64 -13.72 5.61
CA GLY A 287 3.71 -13.06 6.92
C GLY A 287 2.46 -12.21 7.17
N PRO A 288 2.41 -11.54 8.33
CA PRO A 288 1.32 -10.61 8.62
C PRO A 288 1.18 -9.57 7.49
N LEU A 289 -0.06 -9.26 7.12
CA LEU A 289 -0.37 -8.39 6.01
C LEU A 289 0.38 -7.04 6.02
N PRO A 290 0.50 -6.31 7.16
CA PRO A 290 1.25 -5.07 7.20
C PRO A 290 2.73 -5.23 6.82
N ALA A 291 3.37 -6.34 7.23
CA ALA A 291 4.75 -6.63 6.90
C ALA A 291 4.92 -6.94 5.39
N THR A 292 3.95 -7.64 4.80
CA THR A 292 3.95 -7.91 3.36
C THR A 292 3.76 -6.64 2.55
N ILE A 293 2.82 -5.77 2.94
CA ILE A 293 2.63 -4.43 2.33
C ILE A 293 3.92 -3.61 2.41
N ALA A 294 4.56 -3.54 3.59
CA ALA A 294 5.82 -2.83 3.75
C ALA A 294 6.90 -3.36 2.80
N ARG A 295 7.01 -4.69 2.62
CA ARG A 295 7.96 -5.30 1.67
C ARG A 295 7.63 -4.97 0.22
N VAL A 296 6.37 -5.02 -0.18
CA VAL A 296 5.94 -4.61 -1.54
C VAL A 296 6.35 -3.16 -1.82
N LEU A 297 6.21 -2.27 -0.84
CA LEU A 297 6.53 -0.86 -1.01
C LEU A 297 8.03 -0.55 -0.99
N SER A 298 8.84 -1.29 -0.21
CA SER A 298 10.21 -0.88 0.09
C SER A 298 11.30 -1.90 -0.26
N SER A 299 10.98 -3.19 -0.44
CA SER A 299 12.00 -4.22 -0.67
C SER A 299 12.03 -4.64 -2.13
N ASP A 300 13.23 -4.74 -2.69
CA ASP A 300 13.43 -5.36 -3.99
C ASP A 300 13.32 -6.89 -3.88
N ILE A 301 12.93 -7.52 -4.98
CA ILE A 301 12.87 -8.98 -5.08
C ILE A 301 14.29 -9.50 -5.33
N GLU A 302 14.68 -10.57 -4.66
CA GLU A 302 15.94 -11.26 -4.93
C GLU A 302 15.74 -12.36 -6.01
N PRO A 303 16.77 -12.71 -6.81
CA PRO A 303 16.65 -13.68 -7.91
C PRO A 303 16.10 -15.06 -7.51
N GLY A 304 16.35 -15.54 -6.29
CA GLY A 304 15.75 -16.76 -5.74
C GLY A 304 16.03 -18.05 -6.53
N GLY A 305 17.12 -18.08 -7.34
CA GLY A 305 17.46 -19.23 -8.19
C GLY A 305 16.75 -19.24 -9.54
N VAL A 306 16.04 -18.17 -9.91
CA VAL A 306 15.49 -17.96 -11.26
C VAL A 306 16.66 -17.72 -12.24
N SER A 307 16.57 -18.26 -13.47
CA SER A 307 17.58 -18.03 -14.51
C SER A 307 17.69 -16.55 -14.88
N ASP A 308 18.89 -16.10 -15.28
CA ASP A 308 19.16 -14.68 -15.64
C ASP A 308 18.16 -14.13 -16.67
N VAL A 309 17.75 -14.96 -17.62
CA VAL A 309 16.77 -14.62 -18.67
C VAL A 309 15.42 -14.26 -18.10
N HIS A 310 14.86 -15.11 -17.26
CA HIS A 310 13.55 -14.88 -16.66
C HIS A 310 13.62 -13.82 -15.57
N TRP A 311 14.75 -13.80 -14.83
CA TRP A 311 15.00 -12.77 -13.83
C TRP A 311 15.00 -11.36 -14.41
N ALA A 312 15.61 -11.15 -15.58
CA ALA A 312 15.62 -9.85 -16.25
C ALA A 312 14.19 -9.32 -16.51
N VAL A 313 13.27 -10.19 -16.94
CA VAL A 313 11.86 -9.83 -17.16
C VAL A 313 11.15 -9.54 -15.83
N ILE A 314 11.31 -10.40 -14.83
CA ILE A 314 10.70 -10.24 -13.51
C ILE A 314 11.18 -8.94 -12.86
N HIS A 315 12.48 -8.68 -12.89
CA HIS A 315 13.09 -7.51 -12.29
C HIS A 315 12.53 -6.20 -12.87
N VAL A 316 12.40 -6.10 -14.19
CA VAL A 316 11.82 -4.92 -14.85
C VAL A 316 10.31 -4.81 -14.55
N ALA A 317 9.56 -5.91 -14.65
CA ALA A 317 8.13 -5.90 -14.41
C ALA A 317 7.75 -5.50 -12.97
N THR A 318 8.62 -5.83 -11.99
CA THR A 318 8.37 -5.58 -10.55
C THR A 318 9.04 -4.32 -10.01
N GLN A 319 9.51 -3.42 -10.89
CA GLN A 319 10.03 -2.12 -10.48
C GLN A 319 8.97 -1.33 -9.68
N LYS A 320 9.40 -0.66 -8.60
CA LYS A 320 8.48 0.08 -7.71
C LYS A 320 7.84 1.26 -8.43
N ASN A 321 8.64 2.01 -9.21
CA ASN A 321 8.12 3.07 -10.06
C ASN A 321 7.53 2.45 -11.35
N PRO A 322 6.22 2.66 -11.65
CA PRO A 322 5.62 2.17 -12.89
C PRO A 322 6.36 2.62 -14.16
N ASP A 323 6.97 3.80 -14.16
CA ASP A 323 7.69 4.34 -15.32
C ASP A 323 8.97 3.59 -15.64
N HIS A 324 9.50 2.82 -14.71
CA HIS A 324 10.65 1.95 -14.91
C HIS A 324 10.28 0.53 -15.36
N ARG A 325 8.98 0.21 -15.51
CA ARG A 325 8.50 -1.05 -16.08
C ARG A 325 8.47 -0.98 -17.61
N PHE A 326 8.12 -2.08 -18.24
CA PHE A 326 7.97 -2.11 -19.72
C PHE A 326 6.92 -1.08 -20.19
N VAL A 327 7.13 -0.53 -21.39
CA VAL A 327 6.17 0.43 -21.98
C VAL A 327 4.81 -0.24 -22.23
N SER A 328 4.81 -1.53 -22.60
CA SER A 328 3.61 -2.31 -22.86
C SER A 328 3.78 -3.77 -22.46
N MET A 329 2.65 -4.48 -22.34
CA MET A 329 2.66 -5.94 -22.13
C MET A 329 3.25 -6.70 -23.32
N THR A 330 3.11 -6.17 -24.53
CA THR A 330 3.73 -6.73 -25.74
C THR A 330 5.24 -6.67 -25.68
N GLU A 331 5.82 -5.57 -25.19
CA GLU A 331 7.26 -5.43 -24.96
C GLU A 331 7.78 -6.44 -23.93
N LEU A 332 7.06 -6.60 -22.81
CA LEU A 332 7.37 -7.61 -21.81
C LEU A 332 7.38 -9.03 -22.40
N LEU A 333 6.37 -9.37 -23.21
CA LEU A 333 6.30 -10.67 -23.90
C LEU A 333 7.46 -10.90 -24.87
N ASN A 334 7.86 -9.86 -25.61
CA ASN A 334 9.04 -9.93 -26.49
C ASN A 334 10.30 -10.21 -25.68
N ALA A 335 10.49 -9.53 -24.56
CA ALA A 335 11.60 -9.78 -23.64
C ALA A 335 11.57 -11.21 -23.08
N LEU A 336 10.39 -11.73 -22.72
CA LEU A 336 10.21 -13.09 -22.25
C LEU A 336 10.58 -14.13 -23.34
N GLY A 337 10.21 -13.87 -24.60
CA GLY A 337 10.50 -14.78 -25.73
C GLY A 337 11.95 -14.73 -26.23
N THR A 338 12.60 -13.59 -26.15
CA THR A 338 13.98 -13.38 -26.63
C THR A 338 15.04 -13.55 -25.56
N GLY A 339 14.63 -13.52 -24.29
CA GLY A 339 15.53 -13.54 -23.16
C GLY A 339 16.38 -12.28 -22.97
N HIS A 340 16.06 -11.21 -23.71
CA HIS A 340 16.77 -9.94 -23.61
C HIS A 340 15.75 -8.82 -23.38
N PRO A 341 15.88 -8.03 -22.29
CA PRO A 341 15.11 -6.79 -22.14
C PRO A 341 15.50 -5.84 -23.30
N PRO A 342 14.58 -4.99 -23.79
CA PRO A 342 14.85 -4.09 -24.88
C PRO A 342 16.02 -3.17 -24.53
N VAL A 343 16.98 -3.07 -25.44
CA VAL A 343 18.11 -2.13 -25.37
C VAL A 343 17.54 -0.73 -25.62
N GLY A 344 17.20 0.00 -24.56
CA GLY A 344 16.66 1.36 -24.72
C GLY A 344 15.97 2.00 -23.51
N THR A 345 15.50 1.23 -22.56
CA THR A 345 15.06 1.77 -21.26
C THR A 345 16.28 1.79 -20.36
N GLY A 346 16.85 2.96 -20.03
CA GLY A 346 18.12 3.19 -19.34
C GLY A 346 18.38 2.44 -18.03
N HIS A 347 18.27 1.13 -18.08
CA HIS A 347 18.61 0.22 -17.02
C HIS A 347 19.65 -0.78 -17.53
N GLU A 348 20.89 -0.51 -17.19
CA GLU A 348 21.97 -1.48 -17.28
C GLU A 348 21.56 -2.75 -16.52
N ALA A 349 21.31 -3.82 -17.26
CA ALA A 349 21.18 -5.16 -16.67
C ALA A 349 22.49 -5.46 -15.91
N PRO A 350 22.43 -6.05 -14.70
CA PRO A 350 23.66 -6.47 -14.02
C PRO A 350 24.36 -7.51 -14.90
N SER A 351 25.48 -7.13 -15.51
CA SER A 351 26.32 -8.02 -16.30
C SER A 351 26.76 -9.22 -15.46
N PRO A 352 26.86 -10.43 -16.04
CA PRO A 352 27.31 -11.63 -15.35
C PRO A 352 28.71 -11.37 -14.79
N ARG A 353 28.84 -11.59 -13.48
CA ARG A 353 30.11 -11.42 -12.76
C ARG A 353 31.14 -12.41 -13.27
N HIS A 354 32.12 -11.93 -14.06
CA HIS A 354 33.41 -12.59 -14.15
C HIS A 354 34.13 -12.47 -12.80
N PRO A 355 34.75 -13.54 -12.28
CA PRO A 355 35.50 -13.48 -11.05
C PRO A 355 36.85 -12.79 -11.30
N GLY A 356 36.95 -11.54 -10.95
CA GLY A 356 38.22 -10.80 -11.00
C GLY A 356 38.05 -9.34 -11.31
N THR A 357 37.68 -8.56 -10.33
CA THR A 357 38.19 -7.26 -9.91
C THR A 357 37.21 -6.60 -8.96
N VAL A 358 37.52 -6.73 -7.67
CA VAL A 358 36.92 -5.94 -6.60
C VAL A 358 37.35 -4.50 -6.81
N ARG A 359 36.49 -3.65 -7.36
CA ARG A 359 36.69 -2.20 -7.32
C ARG A 359 35.34 -1.43 -7.22
N THR A 360 35.06 -0.93 -6.03
CA THR A 360 34.40 0.33 -5.72
C THR A 360 32.94 0.56 -6.12
N VAL A 361 32.00 -0.34 -5.74
CA VAL A 361 30.56 -0.01 -5.67
C VAL A 361 30.10 0.32 -4.22
N ARG A 362 31.04 0.26 -3.25
CA ARG A 362 30.71 0.43 -1.83
C ARG A 362 30.69 1.88 -1.33
N THR A 363 31.08 2.85 -2.16
CA THR A 363 31.22 4.25 -1.74
C THR A 363 30.02 5.14 -2.04
N GLU A 364 29.20 4.84 -3.05
CA GLU A 364 28.03 5.69 -3.38
C GLU A 364 26.86 5.46 -2.44
N SER A 365 26.62 4.23 -2.02
CA SER A 365 25.56 3.92 -1.06
C SER A 365 25.84 4.45 0.36
N ALA A 366 27.12 4.53 0.76
CA ALA A 366 27.51 5.03 2.06
C ALA A 366 27.32 6.55 2.20
N GLY A 367 27.64 7.31 1.13
CA GLY A 367 27.46 8.76 1.13
C GLY A 367 25.98 9.19 1.16
N ALA A 368 25.13 8.51 0.39
CA ALA A 368 23.69 8.78 0.37
C ALA A 368 23.04 8.47 1.72
N SER A 369 23.31 7.28 2.27
CA SER A 369 22.76 6.88 3.59
C SER A 369 23.25 7.76 4.72
N TRP A 370 24.47 8.29 4.64
CA TRP A 370 25.00 9.23 5.62
C TRP A 370 24.33 10.60 5.52
N TRP A 371 24.11 11.12 4.31
CA TRP A 371 23.36 12.36 4.08
C TRP A 371 21.93 12.30 4.61
N GLU A 372 21.22 11.19 4.37
CA GLU A 372 19.88 10.95 4.91
C GLU A 372 19.83 11.00 6.44
N ARG A 373 20.75 10.28 7.09
CA ARG A 373 20.86 10.29 8.57
C ARG A 373 21.15 11.69 9.10
N HIS A 374 22.00 12.44 8.40
CA HIS A 374 22.34 13.80 8.75
C HIS A 374 21.10 14.71 8.73
N GLN A 375 20.24 14.64 7.70
CA GLN A 375 19.00 15.42 7.64
C GLN A 375 18.09 15.13 8.83
N LEU A 376 17.92 13.86 9.19
CA LEU A 376 17.10 13.44 10.33
C LEU A 376 17.69 13.93 11.67
N ILE A 377 19.00 13.76 11.88
CA ILE A 377 19.67 14.16 13.12
C ILE A 377 19.55 15.69 13.32
N VAL A 378 19.78 16.48 12.27
CA VAL A 378 19.66 17.94 12.36
C VAL A 378 18.21 18.36 12.64
N ALA A 379 17.23 17.75 11.97
CA ALA A 379 15.82 18.04 12.24
C ALA A 379 15.44 17.75 13.69
N LEU A 380 15.81 16.58 14.22
CA LEU A 380 15.54 16.19 15.61
C LEU A 380 16.27 17.11 16.60
N SER A 381 17.48 17.54 16.27
CA SER A 381 18.25 18.49 17.10
C SER A 381 17.58 19.85 17.19
N TYR A 382 17.01 20.35 16.09
CA TYR A 382 16.25 21.60 16.08
C TYR A 382 15.00 21.52 16.96
N TRP A 383 14.23 20.44 16.84
CA TRP A 383 13.06 20.20 17.69
C TRP A 383 13.45 20.06 19.17
N GLY A 384 14.57 19.42 19.46
CA GLY A 384 15.10 19.27 20.80
C GLY A 384 15.41 20.61 21.49
N MET A 385 15.77 21.67 20.74
CA MET A 385 16.08 23.00 21.27
C MET A 385 14.84 23.85 21.57
N VAL A 386 13.62 23.41 21.18
CA VAL A 386 12.39 24.16 21.49
C VAL A 386 12.16 24.29 23.00
N TRP A 387 12.34 23.17 23.74
CA TRP A 387 12.17 23.21 25.21
C TRP A 387 13.21 24.09 25.92
N PRO A 388 14.52 23.99 25.67
CA PRO A 388 15.51 24.92 26.20
C PRO A 388 15.17 26.38 25.87
N ALA A 389 14.83 26.70 24.64
CA ALA A 389 14.49 28.07 24.24
C ALA A 389 13.24 28.60 24.95
N TRP A 390 12.24 27.76 25.17
CA TRP A 390 11.07 28.10 25.99
C TRP A 390 11.46 28.39 27.44
N HIS A 391 12.35 27.58 28.00
CA HIS A 391 12.78 27.73 29.40
C HIS A 391 13.53 29.04 29.68
N VAL A 392 14.42 29.45 28.76
CA VAL A 392 15.25 30.65 28.95
C VAL A 392 14.57 31.95 28.52
N ARG A 393 13.37 31.93 27.94
CA ARG A 393 12.70 33.13 27.42
C ARG A 393 12.48 34.24 28.46
N GLU A 394 12.27 33.84 29.74
CA GLU A 394 12.02 34.78 30.84
C GLU A 394 13.27 35.56 31.25
N TRP A 395 14.43 34.97 31.02
CA TRP A 395 15.73 35.62 31.34
C TRP A 395 16.15 36.67 30.30
N LEU A 396 15.48 36.69 29.16
CA LEU A 396 15.73 37.59 28.03
C LEU A 396 14.70 38.75 27.96
N ALA A 397 14.00 39.05 29.04
CA ALA A 397 13.00 40.11 29.05
C ALA A 397 13.62 41.48 28.66
N PRO A 398 12.89 42.33 27.88
CA PRO A 398 11.51 42.17 27.44
C PRO A 398 11.35 41.38 26.12
N TYR A 399 12.42 40.97 25.44
CA TYR A 399 12.39 40.40 24.08
C TYR A 399 12.34 38.87 24.04
N GLY A 400 12.43 38.17 25.16
CA GLY A 400 12.59 36.71 25.21
C GLY A 400 11.48 35.93 24.54
N THR A 401 10.21 36.35 24.68
CA THR A 401 9.08 35.71 23.97
C THR A 401 9.18 35.89 22.46
N LEU A 402 9.62 37.07 21.99
CA LEU A 402 9.80 37.32 20.55
C LEU A 402 10.93 36.46 19.97
N ILE A 403 12.05 36.35 20.68
CA ILE A 403 13.18 35.49 20.30
C ILE A 403 12.77 34.05 20.27
N PHE A 404 12.00 33.57 21.24
CA PHE A 404 11.46 32.22 21.27
C PHE A 404 10.54 31.94 20.06
N LEU A 405 9.61 32.87 19.77
CA LEU A 405 8.71 32.69 18.60
C LEU A 405 9.47 32.69 17.27
N ALA A 406 10.51 33.53 17.15
CA ALA A 406 11.39 33.51 15.98
C ALA A 406 12.14 32.18 15.87
N ALA A 407 12.69 31.65 16.94
CA ALA A 407 13.35 30.36 16.98
C ALA A 407 12.37 29.22 16.61
N LEU A 408 11.16 29.25 17.17
CA LEU A 408 10.12 28.26 16.89
C LEU A 408 9.71 28.28 15.41
N ALA A 409 9.51 29.45 14.82
CA ALA A 409 9.20 29.59 13.41
C ALA A 409 10.30 28.98 12.52
N VAL A 410 11.56 29.23 12.84
CA VAL A 410 12.71 28.65 12.13
C VAL A 410 12.74 27.12 12.28
N VAL A 411 12.51 26.59 13.47
CA VAL A 411 12.45 25.13 13.72
C VAL A 411 11.33 24.48 12.93
N ILE A 412 10.14 25.09 12.89
CA ILE A 412 9.01 24.57 12.11
C ILE A 412 9.37 24.53 10.62
N VAL A 413 9.90 25.60 10.06
CA VAL A 413 10.23 25.68 8.63
C VAL A 413 11.39 24.74 8.30
N ALA A 414 12.53 24.87 8.95
CA ALA A 414 13.73 24.08 8.65
C ALA A 414 13.55 22.60 8.99
N GLY A 415 12.92 22.31 10.15
CA GLY A 415 12.64 20.94 10.59
C GLY A 415 11.73 20.20 9.62
N ASN A 416 10.64 20.82 9.20
CA ASN A 416 9.71 20.21 8.25
C ASN A 416 10.32 20.04 6.85
N ILE A 417 11.09 21.01 6.34
CA ILE A 417 11.77 20.87 5.05
C ILE A 417 12.79 19.72 5.13
N ARG A 418 13.57 19.61 6.20
CA ARG A 418 14.56 18.53 6.38
C ARG A 418 13.92 17.17 6.53
N LEU A 419 12.82 17.06 7.27
CA LEU A 419 12.02 15.82 7.36
C LEU A 419 11.41 15.45 6.01
N HIS A 420 10.94 16.44 5.26
CA HIS A 420 10.43 16.23 3.91
C HIS A 420 11.54 15.72 2.96
N LEU A 421 12.72 16.32 2.97
CA LEU A 421 13.87 15.84 2.17
C LEU A 421 14.33 14.45 2.59
N TRP A 422 14.34 14.14 3.90
CA TRP A 422 14.62 12.80 4.40
C TRP A 422 13.55 11.79 3.96
N PHE A 423 12.29 12.16 4.01
CA PHE A 423 11.19 11.33 3.52
C PHE A 423 11.29 11.13 2.00
N THR A 424 11.56 12.21 1.24
CA THR A 424 11.73 12.17 -0.21
C THR A 424 12.90 11.29 -0.62
N SER A 425 14.03 11.34 0.11
CA SER A 425 15.19 10.48 -0.19
C SER A 425 14.87 8.99 -0.11
N ARG A 426 13.94 8.62 0.76
CA ARG A 426 13.49 7.23 0.93
C ARG A 426 12.34 6.83 0.01
N THR A 427 11.45 7.77 -0.28
CA THR A 427 10.20 7.49 -0.97
C THR A 427 10.27 7.84 -2.45
N TYR A 428 11.01 8.91 -2.81
CA TYR A 428 11.11 9.44 -4.18
C TYR A 428 12.56 9.83 -4.52
N PRO A 429 13.53 8.91 -4.52
CA PRO A 429 14.94 9.25 -4.71
C PRO A 429 15.23 9.92 -6.06
N GLY A 430 14.43 9.64 -7.10
CA GLY A 430 14.55 10.27 -8.41
C GLY A 430 14.24 11.77 -8.43
N GLU A 431 13.34 12.25 -7.56
CA GLU A 431 12.94 13.66 -7.46
C GLU A 431 13.79 14.45 -6.46
N LEU A 432 14.59 13.75 -5.63
CA LEU A 432 15.34 14.34 -4.55
C LEU A 432 16.27 15.46 -5.01
N ALA A 433 16.92 15.31 -6.16
CA ALA A 433 17.87 16.28 -6.71
C ALA A 433 17.17 17.61 -7.06
N GLU A 434 15.99 17.54 -7.67
CA GLU A 434 15.20 18.71 -8.06
C GLU A 434 14.58 19.38 -6.82
N GLN A 435 13.92 18.61 -5.97
CA GLN A 435 13.30 19.14 -4.74
C GLN A 435 14.34 19.77 -3.82
N ARG A 436 15.52 19.14 -3.68
CA ARG A 436 16.62 19.72 -2.93
C ARG A 436 17.11 21.04 -3.53
N ALA A 437 17.23 21.16 -4.85
CA ALA A 437 17.64 22.39 -5.52
C ALA A 437 16.64 23.53 -5.21
N ASN A 438 15.35 23.24 -5.26
CA ASN A 438 14.28 24.21 -5.02
C ASN A 438 14.23 24.73 -3.58
N VAL A 439 14.58 23.90 -2.59
CA VAL A 439 14.52 24.30 -1.17
C VAL A 439 15.86 24.66 -0.56
N ALA A 440 16.98 24.46 -1.25
CA ALA A 440 18.33 24.64 -0.72
C ALA A 440 18.61 26.04 -0.16
N GLN A 441 18.08 27.08 -0.79
CA GLN A 441 18.22 28.46 -0.32
C GLN A 441 17.46 28.70 0.99
N TRP A 442 16.27 28.13 1.12
CA TRP A 442 15.44 28.26 2.32
C TRP A 442 16.03 27.51 3.53
N VAL A 443 16.54 26.29 3.29
CA VAL A 443 17.24 25.51 4.32
C VAL A 443 18.46 26.27 4.82
N ARG A 444 19.30 26.81 3.92
CA ARG A 444 20.49 27.60 4.31
C ARG A 444 20.13 28.86 5.09
N ALA A 445 19.12 29.61 4.62
CA ALA A 445 18.68 30.81 5.31
C ALA A 445 18.17 30.50 6.73
N ALA A 446 17.38 29.42 6.88
CA ALA A 446 16.88 28.97 8.16
C ALA A 446 17.99 28.47 9.09
N ASP A 447 18.99 27.74 8.60
CA ASP A 447 20.15 27.27 9.38
C ASP A 447 21.01 28.42 9.86
N ILE A 448 21.26 29.44 9.04
CA ILE A 448 21.97 30.65 9.41
C ILE A 448 21.19 31.38 10.51
N LEU A 449 19.90 31.60 10.31
CA LEU A 449 19.06 32.31 11.27
C LEU A 449 18.98 31.56 12.60
N PHE A 450 18.81 30.21 12.56
CA PHE A 450 18.83 29.39 13.77
C PHE A 450 20.16 29.51 14.53
N SER A 451 21.27 29.40 13.81
CA SER A 451 22.61 29.54 14.40
C SER A 451 22.82 30.90 15.07
N VAL A 452 22.38 31.98 14.40
CA VAL A 452 22.46 33.34 14.95
C VAL A 452 21.59 33.49 16.19
N ILE A 453 20.36 33.02 16.20
CA ILE A 453 19.45 33.04 17.34
C ILE A 453 20.06 32.28 18.52
N MET A 454 20.60 31.09 18.30
CA MET A 454 21.21 30.29 19.37
C MET A 454 22.46 30.97 19.95
N LEU A 455 23.35 31.48 19.11
CA LEU A 455 24.56 32.18 19.54
C LEU A 455 24.24 33.46 20.32
N THR A 456 23.34 34.30 19.82
CA THR A 456 22.97 35.56 20.51
C THR A 456 22.24 35.28 21.81
N THR A 457 21.35 34.31 21.86
CA THR A 457 20.69 33.85 23.08
C THR A 457 21.71 33.36 24.09
N GLY A 458 22.63 32.49 23.67
CA GLY A 458 23.65 31.93 24.54
C GLY A 458 24.59 33.00 25.11
N LEU A 459 25.05 33.95 24.30
CA LEU A 459 25.89 35.07 24.75
C LEU A 459 25.14 35.97 25.72
N ALA A 460 23.86 36.27 25.48
CA ALA A 460 23.06 37.13 26.34
C ALA A 460 22.85 36.57 27.74
N ILE A 461 22.75 35.23 27.88
CA ILE A 461 22.49 34.58 29.19
C ILE A 461 23.76 34.02 29.85
N ALA A 462 24.92 34.03 29.16
CA ALA A 462 26.13 33.36 29.63
C ALA A 462 26.68 33.93 30.94
N ALA A 463 26.50 35.23 31.19
CA ALA A 463 26.99 35.92 32.41
C ALA A 463 26.25 35.43 33.67
N ASP A 464 24.92 35.27 33.56
CA ASP A 464 24.07 34.93 34.70
C ASP A 464 23.78 33.42 34.81
N HIS A 465 23.81 32.71 33.65
CA HIS A 465 23.48 31.31 33.54
C HIS A 465 24.50 30.55 32.67
N THR A 466 25.72 30.39 33.15
CA THR A 466 26.87 29.86 32.40
C THR A 466 26.61 28.53 31.74
N GLY A 467 25.91 27.55 32.38
CA GLY A 467 25.62 26.23 31.83
C GLY A 467 24.65 26.30 30.65
N TRP A 468 23.61 27.11 30.75
CA TRP A 468 22.65 27.34 29.67
C TRP A 468 23.27 28.17 28.53
N GLY A 469 24.07 29.18 28.86
CA GLY A 469 24.82 29.96 27.88
C GLY A 469 25.74 29.06 27.03
N ALA A 470 26.50 28.17 27.67
CA ALA A 470 27.38 27.22 27.01
C ALA A 470 26.59 26.26 26.11
N LEU A 471 25.43 25.78 26.55
CA LEU A 471 24.56 24.91 25.74
C LEU A 471 24.14 25.62 24.44
N PHE A 472 23.59 26.82 24.53
CA PHE A 472 23.12 27.58 23.37
C PHE A 472 24.24 27.95 22.41
N ILE A 473 25.40 28.40 22.94
CA ILE A 473 26.60 28.72 22.15
C ILE A 473 27.09 27.47 21.41
N SER A 474 27.20 26.32 22.09
CA SER A 474 27.66 25.07 21.49
C SER A 474 26.72 24.62 20.39
N PHE A 475 25.40 24.72 20.59
CA PHE A 475 24.40 24.42 19.58
C PHE A 475 24.47 25.37 18.39
N GLY A 476 24.63 26.65 18.61
CA GLY A 476 24.81 27.65 17.55
C GLY A 476 26.03 27.39 16.70
N ILE A 477 27.19 27.09 17.34
CA ILE A 477 28.43 26.70 16.62
C ILE A 477 28.22 25.37 15.86
N GLY A 478 27.64 24.37 16.50
CA GLY A 478 27.35 23.07 15.88
C GLY A 478 26.47 23.21 14.64
N ALA A 479 25.41 24.02 14.71
CA ALA A 479 24.57 24.34 13.57
C ALA A 479 25.35 25.04 12.45
N ALA A 480 26.19 26.04 12.80
CA ALA A 480 27.04 26.72 11.82
C ALA A 480 27.99 25.77 11.10
N LEU A 481 28.64 24.85 11.81
CA LEU A 481 29.50 23.83 11.22
C LEU A 481 28.72 22.85 10.34
N ALA A 482 27.51 22.49 10.78
CA ALA A 482 26.65 21.57 10.02
C ALA A 482 26.33 22.10 8.61
N PHE A 483 25.92 23.36 8.48
CA PHE A 483 25.56 23.93 7.19
C PHE A 483 26.75 24.44 6.37
N THR A 484 27.87 24.81 6.99
CA THR A 484 29.03 25.32 6.26
C THR A 484 29.98 24.23 5.76
N ILE A 485 30.15 23.16 6.55
CA ILE A 485 31.14 22.12 6.27
C ILE A 485 30.48 20.78 6.00
N ILE A 486 29.61 20.32 6.89
CA ILE A 486 29.10 18.94 6.85
C ILE A 486 28.12 18.77 5.69
N GLU A 487 27.12 19.62 5.55
CA GLU A 487 26.11 19.48 4.51
C GLU A 487 26.66 19.64 3.10
N PRO A 488 27.53 20.62 2.77
CA PRO A 488 28.13 20.70 1.44
C PRO A 488 29.04 19.52 1.09
N THR A 489 29.75 18.97 2.09
CA THR A 489 30.65 17.83 1.87
C THR A 489 29.87 16.53 1.67
N THR A 490 28.88 16.28 2.51
CA THR A 490 28.01 15.09 2.42
C THR A 490 27.14 15.13 1.18
N ALA A 491 26.61 16.30 0.84
CA ALA A 491 25.86 16.49 -0.38
C ALA A 491 26.71 16.26 -1.64
N ARG A 492 27.95 16.74 -1.67
CA ARG A 492 28.90 16.45 -2.77
C ARG A 492 29.23 14.98 -2.85
N ALA A 493 29.38 14.27 -1.73
CA ALA A 493 29.66 12.85 -1.69
C ALA A 493 28.44 12.00 -2.13
N ALA A 494 27.22 12.44 -1.77
CA ALA A 494 25.99 11.73 -2.09
C ALA A 494 25.49 11.94 -3.54
N PHE A 495 25.77 13.12 -4.14
CA PHE A 495 25.19 13.55 -5.44
C PHE A 495 26.25 13.92 -6.49
N ARG A 496 27.52 13.54 -6.34
CA ARG A 496 28.50 13.62 -7.44
C ARG A 496 28.09 12.65 -8.54
N ARG A 497 27.73 13.20 -9.69
CA ARG A 497 27.72 12.50 -10.98
C ARG A 497 29.13 12.39 -11.52
#